data_735004b7902001aa901e2ac71c56446d
#
_entry.id   735004b7902001aa901e2ac71c56446d
#
_cell.length_a   1.000
_cell.length_b   1.000
_cell.length_c   1.000
_cell.angle_alpha   90.00
_cell.angle_beta   90.00
_cell.angle_gamma   90.00
#
_symmetry.space_group_name_H-M   'P 1'
#
loop_
_entity.id
_entity.type
_entity.pdbx_description
1 polymer ?
#
loop_
_entity_poly.entity_id
_entity_poly.type
_entity_poly.pdbx_seq_one_letter_code
_entity_poly.pdbx_strand_id
1 'polypeptide(L)'
;EFVLRASDEVHAGEPETIPLQNRFLTIATAKVATSAYEAFDLGIYRHGQDIVSINQGRRIAEAKQAVIELYDDGYVMPVQRTDIKVLGRSMLGAMHAGINGMWRGNYATDHDVTVGKKLAYVMCGGDLSEPTLVSEQYLLDLEREAFLSLTGEKKTLERIQSILKTGKPLRN
;
A
#
# COMPACT_ATOMS: atom_id res chain seq x y z
N GLU A 1 -6.14 -0.76 -0.19
CA GLU A 1 -5.98 -1.65 0.96
C GLU A 1 -5.07 -1.05 2.06
N PHE A 2 -3.80 -0.66 1.81
CA PHE A 2 -2.89 -0.18 2.87
C PHE A 2 -3.39 1.09 3.58
N VAL A 3 -4.01 2.03 2.87
CA VAL A 3 -4.61 3.23 3.50
C VAL A 3 -5.79 2.85 4.39
N LEU A 4 -6.66 1.94 3.90
CA LEU A 4 -7.78 1.41 4.64
C LEU A 4 -7.31 0.73 5.94
N ARG A 5 -6.32 -0.16 5.84
CA ARG A 5 -5.74 -0.84 7.02
C ARG A 5 -5.07 0.12 7.98
N ALA A 6 -4.36 1.14 7.47
CA ALA A 6 -3.77 2.17 8.32
C ALA A 6 -4.84 3.00 9.05
N SER A 7 -5.98 3.27 8.39
CA SER A 7 -7.13 3.93 9.02
C SER A 7 -7.76 3.08 10.13
N ASP A 8 -7.84 1.75 9.93
CA ASP A 8 -8.44 0.82 10.88
C ASP A 8 -7.53 0.51 12.09
N GLU A 9 -6.21 0.66 11.96
CA GLU A 9 -5.22 0.40 13.01
C GLU A 9 -5.15 1.50 14.08
N VAL A 10 -5.78 2.65 13.84
CA VAL A 10 -5.74 3.78 14.77
C VAL A 10 -6.76 3.59 15.87
N HIS A 11 -6.29 3.51 17.13
CA HIS A 11 -7.16 3.49 18.30
C HIS A 11 -7.29 4.89 18.94
N ALA A 12 -8.32 5.05 19.75
CA ALA A 12 -8.60 6.33 20.41
C ALA A 12 -7.38 6.79 21.25
N GLY A 13 -6.84 7.97 20.92
CA GLY A 13 -5.67 8.56 21.60
C GLY A 13 -4.33 8.23 20.98
N GLU A 14 -4.28 7.41 19.93
CA GLU A 14 -3.04 7.12 19.21
C GLU A 14 -2.76 8.09 18.05
N PRO A 15 -1.48 8.33 17.72
CA PRO A 15 -1.12 9.16 16.58
C PRO A 15 -1.53 8.50 15.24
N GLU A 16 -2.46 9.11 14.52
CA GLU A 16 -2.98 8.60 13.24
C GLU A 16 -1.90 8.52 12.13
N THR A 17 -0.79 9.21 12.31
CA THR A 17 0.27 9.32 11.30
C THR A 17 1.15 8.08 11.23
N ILE A 18 1.35 7.36 12.34
CA ILE A 18 2.32 6.26 12.44
C ILE A 18 1.95 5.07 11.55
N PRO A 19 0.71 4.52 11.58
CA PRO A 19 0.34 3.42 10.70
C PRO A 19 0.50 3.78 9.22
N LEU A 20 0.07 4.98 8.82
CA LEU A 20 0.16 5.43 7.44
C LEU A 20 1.63 5.60 6.99
N GLN A 21 2.51 6.14 7.84
CA GLN A 21 3.94 6.25 7.56
C GLN A 21 4.59 4.88 7.36
N ASN A 22 4.28 3.92 8.22
CA ASN A 22 4.82 2.56 8.12
C ASN A 22 4.41 1.89 6.80
N ARG A 23 3.13 2.03 6.40
CA ARG A 23 2.65 1.52 5.12
C ARG A 23 3.31 2.22 3.92
N PHE A 24 3.46 3.54 4.01
CA PHE A 24 4.18 4.31 3.00
C PHE A 24 5.61 3.82 2.83
N LEU A 25 6.37 3.66 3.92
CA LEU A 25 7.75 3.17 3.88
C LEU A 25 7.85 1.76 3.31
N THR A 26 6.93 0.86 3.66
CA THR A 26 6.88 -0.49 3.11
C THR A 26 6.79 -0.48 1.58
N ILE A 27 5.93 0.39 1.00
CA ILE A 27 5.78 0.52 -0.46
C ILE A 27 6.98 1.26 -1.06
N ALA A 28 7.33 2.43 -0.51
CA ALA A 28 8.36 3.31 -1.08
C ALA A 28 9.75 2.67 -1.12
N THR A 29 10.06 1.79 -0.15
CA THR A 29 11.32 1.03 -0.12
C THR A 29 11.22 -0.33 -0.81
N ALA A 30 10.08 -0.65 -1.41
CA ALA A 30 9.80 -1.96 -2.03
C ALA A 30 10.10 -3.13 -1.09
N LYS A 31 9.75 -2.98 0.20
CA LYS A 31 9.99 -4.02 1.20
C LYS A 31 9.11 -5.23 0.91
N VAL A 32 9.72 -6.40 0.78
CA VAL A 32 9.06 -7.68 0.50
C VAL A 32 9.21 -8.57 1.72
N ALA A 33 8.12 -9.19 2.14
CA ALA A 33 8.15 -10.17 3.22
C ALA A 33 8.93 -11.43 2.80
N THR A 34 9.83 -11.90 3.66
CA THR A 34 10.61 -13.13 3.45
C THR A 34 9.87 -14.37 3.96
N SER A 35 8.81 -14.18 4.72
CA SER A 35 7.94 -15.24 5.24
C SER A 35 6.50 -14.77 5.36
N ALA A 36 5.56 -15.71 5.51
CA ALA A 36 4.16 -15.39 5.80
C ALA A 36 4.00 -14.63 7.13
N TYR A 37 4.82 -14.95 8.12
CA TYR A 37 4.79 -14.26 9.43
C TYR A 37 5.26 -12.82 9.32
N GLU A 38 6.35 -12.56 8.60
CA GLU A 38 6.78 -11.19 8.32
C GLU A 38 5.73 -10.41 7.51
N ALA A 39 4.95 -11.09 6.67
CA ALA A 39 3.84 -10.45 5.95
C ALA A 39 2.74 -9.95 6.90
N PHE A 40 2.50 -10.62 8.03
CA PHE A 40 1.63 -10.11 9.10
C PHE A 40 2.24 -8.87 9.76
N ASP A 41 3.53 -8.91 10.13
CA ASP A 41 4.22 -7.77 10.76
C ASP A 41 4.22 -6.54 9.85
N LEU A 42 4.35 -6.73 8.54
CA LEU A 42 4.27 -5.66 7.54
C LEU A 42 2.83 -5.21 7.25
N GLY A 43 1.81 -5.88 7.81
CA GLY A 43 0.40 -5.62 7.55
C GLY A 43 -0.05 -5.95 6.13
N ILE A 44 0.71 -6.80 5.43
CA ILE A 44 0.31 -7.37 4.14
C ILE A 44 -0.79 -8.41 4.37
N TYR A 45 -0.63 -9.25 5.41
CA TYR A 45 -1.63 -10.20 5.87
C TYR A 45 -2.32 -9.71 7.14
N ARG A 46 -3.53 -10.21 7.39
CA ARG A 46 -4.38 -9.86 8.54
C ARG A 46 -4.61 -11.08 9.41
N HIS A 47 -4.30 -10.96 10.69
CA HIS A 47 -4.59 -11.99 11.67
C HIS A 47 -6.09 -12.31 11.70
N GLY A 48 -6.43 -13.60 11.71
CA GLY A 48 -7.82 -14.08 11.72
C GLY A 48 -8.55 -14.02 10.37
N GLN A 49 -7.91 -13.51 9.31
CA GLN A 49 -8.48 -13.46 7.96
C GLN A 49 -7.63 -14.23 6.95
N ASP A 50 -6.30 -14.08 7.00
CA ASP A 50 -5.39 -14.75 6.10
C ASP A 50 -4.90 -16.06 6.71
N ILE A 51 -4.89 -17.13 5.91
CA ILE A 51 -4.53 -18.49 6.32
C ILE A 51 -3.12 -18.80 5.82
N VAL A 52 -2.27 -19.30 6.72
CA VAL A 52 -0.90 -19.74 6.38
C VAL A 52 -0.87 -21.26 6.26
N SER A 53 -0.61 -21.74 5.05
CA SER A 53 -0.34 -23.17 4.80
C SER A 53 1.15 -23.46 5.00
N ILE A 54 1.51 -24.24 6.01
CA ILE A 54 2.89 -24.60 6.33
C ILE A 54 3.40 -25.69 5.38
N ASN A 55 2.52 -26.61 4.96
CA ASN A 55 2.89 -27.72 4.09
C ASN A 55 2.58 -27.41 2.63
N GLN A 56 3.61 -27.14 1.83
CA GLN A 56 3.44 -26.85 0.40
C GLN A 56 2.65 -27.92 -0.36
N GLY A 57 2.83 -29.21 -0.02
CA GLY A 57 2.12 -30.32 -0.67
C GLY A 57 0.61 -30.31 -0.40
N ARG A 58 0.18 -29.66 0.69
CA ARG A 58 -1.24 -29.60 1.08
C ARG A 58 -1.95 -28.30 0.73
N ARG A 59 -1.23 -27.27 0.28
CA ARG A 59 -1.77 -25.91 0.11
C ARG A 59 -3.03 -25.87 -0.77
N ILE A 60 -3.11 -26.68 -1.84
CA ILE A 60 -4.30 -26.74 -2.70
C ILE A 60 -5.49 -27.37 -1.96
N ALA A 61 -5.23 -28.45 -1.20
CA ALA A 61 -6.28 -29.09 -0.42
C ALA A 61 -6.77 -28.17 0.72
N GLU A 62 -5.86 -27.47 1.38
CA GLU A 62 -6.18 -26.50 2.43
C GLU A 62 -6.92 -25.28 1.88
N ALA A 63 -6.51 -24.75 0.72
CA ALA A 63 -7.23 -23.67 0.06
C ALA A 63 -8.65 -24.09 -0.36
N LYS A 64 -8.82 -25.32 -0.88
CA LYS A 64 -10.14 -25.87 -1.22
C LYS A 64 -11.01 -25.99 0.03
N GLN A 65 -10.46 -26.49 1.12
CA GLN A 65 -11.18 -26.62 2.38
C GLN A 65 -11.64 -25.27 2.91
N ALA A 66 -10.76 -24.26 2.91
CA ALA A 66 -11.10 -22.90 3.33
C ALA A 66 -12.23 -22.28 2.49
N VAL A 67 -12.26 -22.54 1.17
CA VAL A 67 -13.37 -22.06 0.31
C VAL A 67 -14.69 -22.76 0.68
N ILE A 68 -14.65 -24.06 0.99
CA ILE A 68 -15.86 -24.81 1.41
C ILE A 68 -16.38 -24.25 2.73
N GLU A 69 -15.49 -24.03 3.70
CA GLU A 69 -15.84 -23.44 5.01
C GLU A 69 -16.45 -22.04 4.84
N LEU A 70 -15.85 -21.17 4.01
CA LEU A 70 -16.42 -19.86 3.70
C LEU A 70 -17.82 -19.96 3.07
N TYR A 71 -18.03 -20.93 2.19
CA TYR A 71 -19.34 -21.16 1.57
C TYR A 71 -20.37 -21.60 2.60
N ASP A 72 -20.02 -22.58 3.46
CA ASP A 72 -20.91 -23.13 4.48
C ASP A 72 -21.24 -22.08 5.56
N ASP A 73 -20.29 -21.17 5.87
CA ASP A 73 -20.47 -20.03 6.76
C ASP A 73 -21.29 -18.88 6.14
N GLY A 74 -21.68 -18.99 4.87
CA GLY A 74 -22.52 -18.00 4.20
C GLY A 74 -21.75 -16.74 3.76
N TYR A 75 -20.50 -16.90 3.29
CA TYR A 75 -19.69 -15.79 2.78
C TYR A 75 -20.45 -14.92 1.78
N VAL A 76 -20.39 -13.62 2.02
CA VAL A 76 -20.85 -12.59 1.08
C VAL A 76 -19.70 -11.65 0.72
N MET A 77 -19.72 -11.16 -0.52
CA MET A 77 -18.71 -10.22 -0.98
C MET A 77 -18.74 -8.95 -0.12
N PRO A 78 -17.59 -8.49 0.41
CA PRO A 78 -17.52 -7.24 1.16
C PRO A 78 -18.02 -6.05 0.34
N VAL A 79 -18.77 -5.16 0.97
CA VAL A 79 -19.17 -3.90 0.37
C VAL A 79 -18.00 -2.93 0.39
N GLN A 80 -17.81 -2.17 -0.69
CA GLN A 80 -16.80 -1.12 -0.72
C GLN A 80 -17.04 -0.10 0.39
N ARG A 81 -15.98 0.24 1.11
CA ARG A 81 -16.04 1.17 2.22
C ARG A 81 -16.11 2.63 1.78
N THR A 82 -16.77 3.44 2.58
CA THR A 82 -16.92 4.89 2.37
C THR A 82 -16.44 5.72 3.55
N ASP A 83 -15.79 5.07 4.51
CA ASP A 83 -15.41 5.62 5.81
C ASP A 83 -13.90 5.52 6.07
N ILE A 84 -13.07 5.53 5.02
CA ILE A 84 -11.61 5.46 5.12
C ILE A 84 -11.08 6.84 5.46
N LYS A 85 -10.44 6.98 6.61
CA LYS A 85 -9.84 8.25 7.03
C LYS A 85 -8.52 8.48 6.32
N VAL A 86 -8.42 9.61 5.61
CA VAL A 86 -7.20 10.11 5.00
C VAL A 86 -6.77 11.40 5.68
N LEU A 87 -5.47 11.66 5.75
CA LEU A 87 -4.92 12.72 6.60
C LEU A 87 -4.66 14.05 5.86
N GLY A 88 -4.91 14.10 4.56
CA GLY A 88 -4.86 15.31 3.76
C GLY A 88 -3.49 15.98 3.66
N ARG A 89 -3.52 17.29 3.39
CA ARG A 89 -2.36 18.13 3.05
C ARG A 89 -1.28 18.17 4.13
N SER A 90 -1.64 18.17 5.41
CA SER A 90 -0.66 18.21 6.51
C SER A 90 0.24 16.99 6.50
N MET A 91 -0.35 15.80 6.35
CA MET A 91 0.41 14.56 6.26
C MET A 91 1.17 14.45 4.95
N LEU A 92 0.60 14.90 3.84
CA LEU A 92 1.26 14.97 2.55
C LEU A 92 2.55 15.81 2.64
N GLY A 93 2.50 16.97 3.29
CA GLY A 93 3.66 17.81 3.55
C GLY A 93 4.74 17.11 4.37
N ALA A 94 4.36 16.41 5.43
CA ALA A 94 5.27 15.62 6.25
C ALA A 94 5.94 14.48 5.45
N MET A 95 5.18 13.75 4.63
CA MET A 95 5.73 12.73 3.74
C MET A 95 6.69 13.31 2.70
N HIS A 96 6.37 14.47 2.10
CA HIS A 96 7.27 15.14 1.18
C HIS A 96 8.60 15.56 1.85
N ALA A 97 8.55 16.02 3.09
CA ALA A 97 9.77 16.34 3.86
C ALA A 97 10.63 15.08 4.09
N GLY A 98 10.00 13.95 4.45
CA GLY A 98 10.67 12.65 4.59
C GLY A 98 11.32 12.17 3.28
N ILE A 99 10.59 12.23 2.16
CA ILE A 99 11.09 11.88 0.82
C ILE A 99 12.31 12.76 0.45
N ASN A 100 12.24 14.07 0.70
CA ASN A 100 13.36 14.97 0.45
C ASN A 100 14.57 14.65 1.35
N GLY A 101 14.34 14.22 2.59
CA GLY A 101 15.41 13.76 3.49
C GLY A 101 16.12 12.53 2.92
N MET A 102 15.38 11.55 2.42
CA MET A 102 15.94 10.36 1.76
C MET A 102 16.74 10.72 0.51
N TRP A 103 16.24 11.64 -0.30
CA TRP A 103 16.94 12.11 -1.49
C TRP A 103 18.25 12.83 -1.14
N ARG A 104 18.23 13.75 -0.20
CA ARG A 104 19.44 14.47 0.26
C ARG A 104 20.48 13.56 0.90
N GLY A 105 20.02 12.48 1.54
CA GLY A 105 20.89 11.42 2.08
C GLY A 105 21.39 10.41 1.04
N ASN A 106 21.09 10.58 -0.26
CA ASN A 106 21.40 9.63 -1.34
C ASN A 106 20.76 8.24 -1.19
N TYR A 107 19.69 8.14 -0.41
CA TYR A 107 18.89 6.91 -0.33
C TYR A 107 17.85 6.79 -1.44
N ALA A 108 17.47 7.89 -2.09
CA ALA A 108 16.50 7.96 -3.16
C ALA A 108 17.07 8.70 -4.38
N THR A 109 16.77 8.20 -5.61
CA THR A 109 17.07 8.89 -6.87
C THR A 109 16.03 9.99 -7.13
N ASP A 110 16.28 10.87 -8.12
CA ASP A 110 15.31 11.91 -8.53
C ASP A 110 13.97 11.28 -8.94
N HIS A 111 14.03 10.12 -9.59
CA HIS A 111 12.81 9.43 -10.02
C HIS A 111 12.11 8.73 -8.86
N ASP A 112 12.84 8.24 -7.86
CA ASP A 112 12.23 7.73 -6.62
C ASP A 112 11.48 8.85 -5.88
N VAL A 113 11.99 10.09 -5.91
CA VAL A 113 11.27 11.27 -5.37
C VAL A 113 9.96 11.51 -6.12
N THR A 114 9.98 11.44 -7.45
CA THR A 114 8.78 11.61 -8.27
C THR A 114 7.73 10.56 -7.94
N VAL A 115 8.12 9.29 -7.93
CA VAL A 115 7.21 8.17 -7.59
C VAL A 115 6.73 8.27 -6.14
N GLY A 116 7.63 8.56 -5.20
CA GLY A 116 7.31 8.68 -3.78
C GLY A 116 6.30 9.81 -3.50
N LYS A 117 6.42 10.96 -4.17
CA LYS A 117 5.45 12.06 -4.07
C LYS A 117 4.07 11.68 -4.59
N LYS A 118 3.99 10.93 -5.70
CA LYS A 118 2.71 10.41 -6.22
C LYS A 118 2.09 9.38 -5.27
N LEU A 119 2.89 8.49 -4.71
CA LEU A 119 2.45 7.54 -3.70
C LEU A 119 1.91 8.27 -2.45
N ALA A 120 2.66 9.25 -1.93
CA ALA A 120 2.22 10.04 -0.78
C ALA A 120 0.90 10.78 -1.07
N TYR A 121 0.75 11.34 -2.28
CA TYR A 121 -0.47 12.02 -2.72
C TYR A 121 -1.68 11.08 -2.63
N VAL A 122 -1.59 9.87 -3.18
CA VAL A 122 -2.67 8.87 -3.13
C VAL A 122 -2.98 8.47 -1.68
N MET A 123 -1.94 8.15 -0.90
CA MET A 123 -2.11 7.65 0.47
C MET A 123 -2.68 8.70 1.44
N CYS A 124 -2.43 9.98 1.17
CA CYS A 124 -3.00 11.08 1.95
C CYS A 124 -4.41 11.50 1.50
N GLY A 125 -4.97 10.87 0.44
CA GLY A 125 -6.28 11.24 -0.10
C GLY A 125 -6.24 12.47 -1.02
N GLY A 126 -5.10 12.75 -1.65
CA GLY A 126 -4.91 13.90 -2.51
C GLY A 126 -4.58 15.19 -1.74
N ASP A 127 -4.97 16.34 -2.32
CA ASP A 127 -4.71 17.68 -1.77
C ASP A 127 -5.90 18.19 -0.94
N LEU A 128 -6.42 17.35 -0.04
CA LEU A 128 -7.50 17.74 0.87
C LEU A 128 -6.95 18.67 1.98
N SER A 129 -7.71 19.71 2.32
CA SER A 129 -7.28 20.72 3.30
C SER A 129 -7.18 20.19 4.73
N GLU A 130 -7.96 19.16 5.06
CA GLU A 130 -8.06 18.56 6.39
C GLU A 130 -8.27 17.05 6.32
N PRO A 131 -8.07 16.32 7.42
CA PRO A 131 -8.41 14.90 7.50
C PRO A 131 -9.88 14.66 7.18
N THR A 132 -10.16 13.74 6.26
CA THR A 132 -11.49 13.54 5.70
C THR A 132 -11.78 12.05 5.55
N LEU A 133 -13.06 11.66 5.68
CA LEU A 133 -13.50 10.31 5.34
C LEU A 133 -13.77 10.23 3.83
N VAL A 134 -13.18 9.25 3.17
CA VAL A 134 -13.32 9.03 1.72
C VAL A 134 -13.74 7.60 1.41
N SER A 135 -14.26 7.39 0.20
CA SER A 135 -14.59 6.05 -0.27
C SER A 135 -13.36 5.32 -0.82
N GLU A 136 -13.42 4.00 -0.83
CA GLU A 136 -12.42 3.16 -1.49
C GLU A 136 -12.29 3.52 -2.98
N GLN A 137 -13.42 3.77 -3.65
CA GLN A 137 -13.43 4.18 -5.06
C GLN A 137 -12.68 5.49 -5.29
N TYR A 138 -12.83 6.47 -4.39
CA TYR A 138 -12.07 7.73 -4.46
C TYR A 138 -10.56 7.49 -4.45
N LEU A 139 -10.07 6.62 -3.56
CA LEU A 139 -8.64 6.26 -3.49
C LEU A 139 -8.17 5.52 -4.75
N LEU A 140 -8.99 4.61 -5.29
CA LEU A 140 -8.70 3.91 -6.54
C LEU A 140 -8.63 4.87 -7.74
N ASP A 141 -9.45 5.90 -7.77
CA ASP A 141 -9.42 6.92 -8.84
C ASP A 141 -8.17 7.79 -8.73
N LEU A 142 -7.76 8.20 -7.51
CA LEU A 142 -6.49 8.89 -7.29
C LEU A 142 -5.27 8.02 -7.68
N GLU A 143 -5.30 6.73 -7.34
CA GLU A 143 -4.24 5.78 -7.70
C GLU A 143 -4.13 5.67 -9.22
N ARG A 144 -5.24 5.53 -9.92
CA ARG A 144 -5.29 5.49 -11.38
C ARG A 144 -4.73 6.76 -12.00
N GLU A 145 -5.13 7.94 -11.52
CA GLU A 145 -4.62 9.23 -11.99
C GLU A 145 -3.11 9.33 -11.80
N ALA A 146 -2.62 9.01 -10.59
CA ALA A 146 -1.20 9.03 -10.27
C ALA A 146 -0.41 8.07 -11.16
N PHE A 147 -0.90 6.84 -11.34
CA PHE A 147 -0.28 5.84 -12.20
C PHE A 147 -0.22 6.29 -13.66
N LEU A 148 -1.32 6.79 -14.21
CA LEU A 148 -1.36 7.31 -15.58
C LEU A 148 -0.36 8.47 -15.77
N SER A 149 -0.25 9.37 -14.79
CA SER A 149 0.73 10.45 -14.85
C SER A 149 2.17 9.93 -14.88
N LEU A 150 2.48 8.87 -14.12
CA LEU A 150 3.80 8.24 -14.08
C LEU A 150 4.12 7.48 -15.37
N THR A 151 3.14 6.89 -16.06
CA THR A 151 3.38 6.21 -17.35
C THR A 151 3.80 7.16 -18.48
N GLY A 152 3.58 8.46 -18.32
CA GLY A 152 4.13 9.50 -19.22
C GLY A 152 5.63 9.75 -19.00
N GLU A 153 6.22 9.27 -17.91
CA GLU A 153 7.63 9.47 -17.57
C GLU A 153 8.52 8.38 -18.18
N LYS A 154 9.55 8.77 -18.95
CA LYS A 154 10.48 7.83 -19.60
C LYS A 154 11.10 6.84 -18.59
N LYS A 155 11.54 7.33 -17.44
CA LYS A 155 12.16 6.51 -16.38
C LYS A 155 11.19 5.49 -15.81
N THR A 156 9.91 5.81 -15.68
CA THR A 156 8.88 4.83 -15.28
C THR A 156 8.75 3.71 -16.30
N LEU A 157 8.68 4.05 -17.59
CA LEU A 157 8.60 3.06 -18.67
C LEU A 157 9.84 2.14 -18.69
N GLU A 158 11.04 2.69 -18.47
CA GLU A 158 12.28 1.92 -18.36
C GLU A 158 12.22 0.92 -17.19
N ARG A 159 11.69 1.34 -16.03
CA ARG A 159 11.48 0.45 -14.86
C ARG A 159 10.49 -0.67 -15.17
N ILE A 160 9.36 -0.35 -15.76
CA ILE A 160 8.35 -1.34 -16.18
C ILE A 160 8.97 -2.35 -17.16
N GLN A 161 9.67 -1.87 -18.18
CA GLN A 161 10.32 -2.74 -19.16
C GLN A 161 11.39 -3.63 -18.55
N SER A 162 12.18 -3.12 -17.59
CA SER A 162 13.17 -3.91 -16.88
C SER A 162 12.53 -5.08 -16.13
N ILE A 163 11.46 -4.82 -15.37
CA ILE A 163 10.73 -5.86 -14.64
C ILE A 163 10.15 -6.90 -15.60
N LEU A 164 9.51 -6.46 -16.68
CA LEU A 164 8.90 -7.38 -17.67
C LEU A 164 9.93 -8.24 -18.40
N LYS A 165 11.12 -7.69 -18.71
CA LYS A 165 12.17 -8.39 -19.47
C LYS A 165 13.08 -9.25 -18.60
N THR A 166 13.38 -8.81 -17.39
CA THR A 166 14.45 -9.40 -16.56
C THR A 166 13.97 -9.94 -15.21
N GLY A 167 12.73 -9.62 -14.82
CA GLY A 167 12.20 -9.87 -13.48
C GLY A 167 12.87 -9.05 -12.38
N LYS A 168 13.74 -8.08 -12.74
CA LYS A 168 14.50 -7.27 -11.77
C LYS A 168 14.10 -5.80 -11.81
N PRO A 169 14.00 -5.14 -10.64
CA PRO A 169 13.77 -3.72 -10.58
C PRO A 169 15.00 -2.95 -11.12
N LEU A 170 14.73 -1.90 -11.91
CA LEU A 170 15.73 -0.93 -12.34
C LEU A 170 15.71 0.27 -11.40
N ARG A 171 16.87 0.75 -11.00
CA ARG A 171 17.01 1.98 -10.23
C ARG A 171 17.74 3.03 -11.09
N ASN A 172 16.99 4.06 -11.58
CA ASN A 172 17.47 5.05 -12.55
C ASN A 172 17.19 6.49 -12.09
#